data_74082560b72f95385130ccc3b24d4527
#
_entry.id   74082560b72f95385130ccc3b24d4527
#
_cell.length_a   1.000
_cell.length_b   1.000
_cell.length_c   1.000
_cell.angle_alpha   90.00
_cell.angle_beta   90.00
_cell.angle_gamma   90.00
#
_symmetry.space_group_name_H-M   'P 1'
#
loop_
_entity.id
_entity.type
_entity.pdbx_description
1 polymer ?
#
loop_
_entity_poly.entity_id
_entity_poly.type
_entity_poly.pdbx_seq_one_letter_code
_entity_poly.pdbx_strand_id
1 'polypeptide(L)'
;KAFIKRVTEGTIERQLELDYYLNRFSSVPVRKMKPLIRCLLRMSTYQILYMDAVPDSAVCNEACKIAAKRGFRTLKGFVNAVLRNISRSKDKMPLPDPADPVKYFSVKYSMPEWIVNLWLPVYGTEGTETLLMGLLKIHPVSLRFCLELSETDREDLKKKIEATGVHLSAHKELPYVYLAENLENVSELPGFAEGKFTVQDASSALAVKAAKIKPGDFVMDLCAAPGGKTILAAEYTKEAGHVLSRDVSEYKTALILENLERMHRTNVKVEVHDATVYDAEREASADVVLMDVPCSGLGVMGKKRDIKYRVTPEGLKSIHELQRQIVEAGWRYVKPGGVLLYSTCTINREENQNMAAWITEKFPFVLEEERQLLPGTDETDGFYFARLRRRT
;
A
#
# COMPACT_ATOMS: atom_id res chain seq x y z
N LYS A 1 13.95 19.07 -0.51
CA LYS A 1 13.25 17.84 -1.02
C LYS A 1 11.91 17.64 -0.30
N ALA A 2 11.84 17.69 1.05
CA ALA A 2 10.63 17.42 1.85
C ALA A 2 9.44 18.32 1.47
N PHE A 3 9.64 19.62 1.30
CA PHE A 3 8.59 20.57 0.88
C PHE A 3 7.95 20.18 -0.46
N ILE A 4 8.79 19.91 -1.48
CA ILE A 4 8.29 19.52 -2.82
C ILE A 4 7.49 18.23 -2.72
N LYS A 5 8.01 17.23 -2.00
CA LYS A 5 7.32 15.95 -1.76
C LYS A 5 5.95 16.20 -1.12
N ARG A 6 5.88 16.96 -0.02
CA ARG A 6 4.63 17.25 0.69
C ARG A 6 3.61 17.96 -0.21
N VAL A 7 4.00 18.97 -0.96
CA VAL A 7 3.10 19.68 -1.88
C VAL A 7 2.61 18.76 -2.98
N THR A 8 3.49 17.97 -3.61
CA THR A 8 3.11 17.08 -4.72
C THR A 8 2.19 15.97 -4.24
N GLU A 9 2.61 15.21 -3.24
CA GLU A 9 1.85 14.06 -2.73
C GLU A 9 0.52 14.50 -2.12
N GLY A 10 0.50 15.56 -1.32
CA GLY A 10 -0.72 16.06 -0.71
C GLY A 10 -1.70 16.64 -1.73
N THR A 11 -1.21 17.30 -2.79
CA THR A 11 -2.07 17.77 -3.88
C THR A 11 -2.73 16.60 -4.61
N ILE A 12 -2.01 15.52 -4.86
CA ILE A 12 -2.58 14.29 -5.46
C ILE A 12 -3.59 13.65 -4.50
N GLU A 13 -3.21 13.49 -3.25
CA GLU A 13 -4.06 12.89 -2.23
C GLU A 13 -5.41 13.59 -2.07
N ARG A 14 -5.41 14.94 -2.10
CA ARG A 14 -6.58 15.78 -1.89
C ARG A 14 -7.23 16.31 -3.19
N GLN A 15 -6.87 15.75 -4.35
CA GLN A 15 -7.25 16.31 -5.64
C GLN A 15 -8.77 16.54 -5.82
N LEU A 16 -9.63 15.59 -5.41
CA LEU A 16 -11.07 15.71 -5.58
C LEU A 16 -11.65 16.80 -4.68
N GLU A 17 -11.20 16.88 -3.45
CA GLU A 17 -11.54 17.92 -2.51
C GLU A 17 -11.13 19.31 -3.03
N LEU A 18 -9.87 19.41 -3.50
CA LEU A 18 -9.34 20.65 -4.07
C LEU A 18 -10.14 21.08 -5.31
N ASP A 19 -10.50 20.15 -6.19
CA ASP A 19 -11.32 20.43 -7.38
C ASP A 19 -12.73 20.86 -7.00
N TYR A 20 -13.32 20.29 -5.97
CA TYR A 20 -14.60 20.72 -5.45
C TYR A 20 -14.58 22.17 -4.97
N TYR A 21 -13.57 22.56 -4.19
CA TYR A 21 -13.40 23.94 -3.74
C TYR A 21 -13.10 24.89 -4.90
N LEU A 22 -12.19 24.53 -5.79
CA LEU A 22 -11.89 25.34 -6.97
C LEU A 22 -13.11 25.58 -7.84
N ASN A 23 -14.00 24.61 -8.03
CA ASN A 23 -15.24 24.77 -8.76
C ASN A 23 -16.24 25.72 -8.07
N ARG A 24 -16.18 25.85 -6.75
CA ARG A 24 -17.04 26.78 -5.99
C ARG A 24 -16.53 28.21 -5.96
N PHE A 25 -15.19 28.39 -5.94
CA PHE A 25 -14.55 29.69 -5.82
C PHE A 25 -14.08 30.28 -7.15
N SER A 26 -14.24 29.54 -8.25
CA SER A 26 -13.84 29.95 -9.59
C SER A 26 -15.04 30.09 -10.53
N SER A 27 -15.03 31.13 -11.37
CA SER A 27 -15.99 31.27 -12.45
C SER A 27 -15.77 30.31 -13.62
N VAL A 28 -14.59 29.66 -13.67
CA VAL A 28 -14.24 28.68 -14.70
C VAL A 28 -14.15 27.30 -14.06
N PRO A 29 -14.95 26.32 -14.54
CA PRO A 29 -14.86 24.93 -14.04
C PRO A 29 -13.46 24.34 -14.22
N VAL A 30 -12.98 23.61 -13.22
CA VAL A 30 -11.62 23.00 -13.20
C VAL A 30 -11.32 22.22 -14.48
N ARG A 31 -12.30 21.46 -15.00
CA ARG A 31 -12.16 20.68 -16.24
C ARG A 31 -11.87 21.52 -17.49
N LYS A 32 -12.27 22.79 -17.50
CA LYS A 32 -12.07 23.75 -18.60
C LYS A 32 -10.81 24.58 -18.45
N MET A 33 -10.14 24.52 -17.31
CA MET A 33 -8.89 25.28 -17.08
C MET A 33 -7.73 24.70 -17.90
N LYS A 34 -6.84 25.58 -18.33
CA LYS A 34 -5.56 25.16 -18.95
C LYS A 34 -4.80 24.25 -17.97
N PRO A 35 -4.18 23.16 -18.41
CA PRO A 35 -3.55 22.16 -17.52
C PRO A 35 -2.60 22.77 -16.49
N LEU A 36 -1.71 23.68 -16.90
CA LEU A 36 -0.78 24.35 -15.98
C LEU A 36 -1.52 25.18 -14.91
N ILE A 37 -2.53 25.96 -15.29
CA ILE A 37 -3.30 26.80 -14.36
C ILE A 37 -4.08 25.90 -13.37
N ARG A 38 -4.66 24.80 -13.83
CA ARG A 38 -5.33 23.82 -12.99
C ARG A 38 -4.39 23.22 -11.95
N CYS A 39 -3.22 22.73 -12.40
CA CYS A 39 -2.21 22.19 -11.47
C CYS A 39 -1.72 23.26 -10.48
N LEU A 40 -1.45 24.48 -10.96
CA LEU A 40 -1.01 25.59 -10.13
C LEU A 40 -2.04 25.96 -9.05
N LEU A 41 -3.33 26.04 -9.42
CA LEU A 41 -4.40 26.32 -8.48
C LEU A 41 -4.57 25.20 -7.46
N ARG A 42 -4.53 23.91 -7.87
CA ARG A 42 -4.56 22.77 -6.95
C ARG A 42 -3.45 22.81 -5.92
N MET A 43 -2.18 22.96 -6.38
CA MET A 43 -1.00 23.03 -5.51
C MET A 43 -1.06 24.23 -4.54
N SER A 44 -1.53 25.37 -5.02
CA SER A 44 -1.65 26.58 -4.20
C SER A 44 -2.78 26.45 -3.18
N THR A 45 -3.92 25.89 -3.58
CA THR A 45 -5.04 25.62 -2.67
C THR A 45 -4.63 24.62 -1.59
N TYR A 46 -3.89 23.55 -1.94
CA TYR A 46 -3.35 22.62 -0.95
C TYR A 46 -2.44 23.32 0.06
N GLN A 47 -1.54 24.20 -0.39
CA GLN A 47 -0.66 24.95 0.52
C GLN A 47 -1.46 25.86 1.46
N ILE A 48 -2.48 26.54 0.96
CA ILE A 48 -3.35 27.44 1.78
C ILE A 48 -4.12 26.65 2.85
N LEU A 49 -4.61 25.44 2.51
CA LEU A 49 -5.48 24.67 3.41
C LEU A 49 -4.72 23.74 4.36
N TYR A 50 -3.51 23.27 4.00
CA TYR A 50 -2.82 22.17 4.69
C TYR A 50 -1.38 22.46 5.08
N MET A 51 -0.88 23.67 4.84
CA MET A 51 0.52 24.03 5.14
C MET A 51 0.62 25.34 5.95
N ASP A 52 0.23 25.29 7.22
CA ASP A 52 0.15 26.46 8.11
C ASP A 52 1.45 27.28 8.21
N ALA A 53 2.60 26.61 8.04
CA ALA A 53 3.91 27.29 8.04
C ALA A 53 4.17 28.15 6.78
N VAL A 54 3.29 28.08 5.75
CA VAL A 54 3.44 28.85 4.51
C VAL A 54 2.40 29.97 4.49
N PRO A 55 2.80 31.26 4.53
CA PRO A 55 1.84 32.35 4.50
C PRO A 55 1.00 32.35 3.22
N ASP A 56 -0.32 32.46 3.33
CA ASP A 56 -1.26 32.49 2.20
C ASP A 56 -0.89 33.56 1.15
N SER A 57 -0.43 34.73 1.61
CA SER A 57 0.02 35.82 0.73
C SER A 57 1.22 35.43 -0.13
N ALA A 58 2.16 34.67 0.44
CA ALA A 58 3.32 34.16 -0.30
C ALA A 58 2.88 33.15 -1.36
N VAL A 59 1.97 32.22 -1.02
CA VAL A 59 1.40 31.24 -1.98
C VAL A 59 0.72 31.95 -3.15
N CYS A 60 -0.14 32.94 -2.87
CA CYS A 60 -0.82 33.72 -3.91
C CYS A 60 0.17 34.46 -4.83
N ASN A 61 1.20 35.10 -4.24
CA ASN A 61 2.21 35.86 -5.00
C ASN A 61 3.04 34.92 -5.91
N GLU A 62 3.52 33.80 -5.38
CA GLU A 62 4.33 32.84 -6.16
C GLU A 62 3.49 32.18 -7.27
N ALA A 63 2.24 31.83 -7.01
CA ALA A 63 1.35 31.34 -8.04
C ALA A 63 1.17 32.34 -9.19
N CYS A 64 1.01 33.62 -8.87
CA CYS A 64 0.91 34.67 -9.87
C CYS A 64 2.20 34.83 -10.69
N LYS A 65 3.38 34.76 -10.05
CA LYS A 65 4.68 34.82 -10.72
C LYS A 65 4.88 33.62 -11.65
N ILE A 66 4.54 32.40 -11.20
CA ILE A 66 4.65 31.18 -11.99
C ILE A 66 3.74 31.26 -13.22
N ALA A 67 2.46 31.68 -13.06
CA ALA A 67 1.54 31.87 -14.17
C ALA A 67 2.09 32.84 -15.22
N ALA A 68 2.62 33.99 -14.78
CA ALA A 68 3.21 34.99 -15.69
C ALA A 68 4.45 34.44 -16.41
N LYS A 69 5.36 33.76 -15.67
CA LYS A 69 6.63 33.21 -16.22
C LYS A 69 6.35 32.08 -17.23
N ARG A 70 5.26 31.35 -17.08
CA ARG A 70 4.87 30.24 -17.95
C ARG A 70 3.95 30.67 -19.12
N GLY A 71 3.88 31.94 -19.43
CA GLY A 71 3.12 32.47 -20.58
C GLY A 71 1.65 32.77 -20.32
N PHE A 72 1.18 32.68 -19.06
CA PHE A 72 -0.22 32.94 -18.69
C PHE A 72 -0.37 34.28 -17.95
N ARG A 73 0.36 35.33 -18.40
CA ARG A 73 0.34 36.67 -17.77
C ARG A 73 -1.08 37.24 -17.68
N THR A 74 -1.93 37.02 -18.68
CA THR A 74 -3.33 37.46 -18.72
C THR A 74 -4.21 36.80 -17.67
N LEU A 75 -3.85 35.59 -17.20
CA LEU A 75 -4.59 34.86 -16.18
C LEU A 75 -4.12 35.15 -14.76
N LYS A 76 -3.09 36.01 -14.56
CA LYS A 76 -2.59 36.37 -13.23
C LYS A 76 -3.68 36.91 -12.30
N GLY A 77 -4.56 37.79 -12.80
CA GLY A 77 -5.70 38.33 -12.04
C GLY A 77 -6.69 37.25 -11.63
N PHE A 78 -7.00 36.32 -12.53
CA PHE A 78 -7.87 35.18 -12.25
C PHE A 78 -7.27 34.26 -11.16
N VAL A 79 -6.01 33.87 -11.29
CA VAL A 79 -5.32 33.04 -10.30
C VAL A 79 -5.33 33.70 -8.92
N ASN A 80 -4.99 34.98 -8.85
CA ASN A 80 -4.98 35.75 -7.59
C ASN A 80 -6.38 35.83 -6.96
N ALA A 81 -7.41 36.11 -7.76
CA ALA A 81 -8.78 36.23 -7.25
C ALA A 81 -9.29 34.91 -6.65
N VAL A 82 -9.08 33.78 -7.36
CA VAL A 82 -9.50 32.45 -6.88
C VAL A 82 -8.80 32.11 -5.56
N LEU A 83 -7.46 32.22 -5.51
CA LEU A 83 -6.66 31.86 -4.32
C LEU A 83 -6.98 32.75 -3.12
N ARG A 84 -7.19 34.06 -3.32
CA ARG A 84 -7.59 34.96 -2.23
C ARG A 84 -8.99 34.66 -1.69
N ASN A 85 -9.93 34.26 -2.56
CA ASN A 85 -11.25 33.86 -2.11
C ASN A 85 -11.19 32.58 -1.26
N ILE A 86 -10.39 31.60 -1.67
CA ILE A 86 -10.15 30.39 -0.89
C ILE A 86 -9.49 30.73 0.46
N SER A 87 -8.42 31.55 0.46
CA SER A 87 -7.73 31.97 1.69
C SER A 87 -8.66 32.63 2.69
N ARG A 88 -9.58 33.51 2.24
CA ARG A 88 -10.56 34.16 3.11
C ARG A 88 -11.62 33.20 3.68
N SER A 89 -11.84 32.09 3.03
CA SER A 89 -12.89 31.11 3.39
C SER A 89 -12.34 29.86 4.03
N LYS A 90 -11.02 29.75 4.26
CA LYS A 90 -10.34 28.52 4.67
C LYS A 90 -10.90 27.88 5.93
N ASP A 91 -11.38 28.68 6.88
CA ASP A 91 -11.93 28.19 8.15
C ASP A 91 -13.38 27.67 8.01
N LYS A 92 -14.02 27.90 6.88
CA LYS A 92 -15.42 27.54 6.60
C LYS A 92 -15.59 26.99 5.18
N MET A 93 -14.73 26.04 4.80
CA MET A 93 -14.82 25.43 3.49
C MET A 93 -16.12 24.62 3.36
N PRO A 94 -16.89 24.85 2.28
CA PRO A 94 -18.17 24.15 2.10
C PRO A 94 -17.94 22.66 1.79
N LEU A 95 -18.76 21.81 2.39
CA LEU A 95 -18.83 20.38 2.07
C LEU A 95 -20.19 20.05 1.43
N PRO A 96 -20.33 18.92 0.74
CA PRO A 96 -21.63 18.41 0.33
C PRO A 96 -22.54 18.11 1.53
N ASP A 97 -23.84 17.93 1.27
CA ASP A 97 -24.81 17.58 2.30
C ASP A 97 -24.44 16.18 2.91
N PRO A 98 -24.30 16.05 4.24
CA PRO A 98 -24.10 14.77 4.90
C PRO A 98 -25.21 13.73 4.66
N ALA A 99 -26.42 14.16 4.27
CA ALA A 99 -27.51 13.27 3.89
C ALA A 99 -27.19 12.45 2.62
N ASP A 100 -26.24 12.89 1.79
CA ASP A 100 -25.65 12.10 0.70
C ASP A 100 -24.24 11.64 1.10
N PRO A 101 -24.11 10.51 1.81
CA PRO A 101 -22.83 10.07 2.37
C PRO A 101 -21.78 9.79 1.28
N VAL A 102 -22.20 9.40 0.07
CA VAL A 102 -21.28 9.14 -1.04
C VAL A 102 -20.55 10.40 -1.47
N LYS A 103 -21.30 11.45 -1.77
CA LYS A 103 -20.72 12.75 -2.15
C LYS A 103 -19.99 13.41 -0.99
N TYR A 104 -20.55 13.33 0.21
CA TYR A 104 -19.95 13.89 1.41
C TYR A 104 -18.56 13.28 1.66
N PHE A 105 -18.45 11.94 1.69
CA PHE A 105 -17.19 11.25 1.90
C PHE A 105 -16.23 11.42 0.72
N SER A 106 -16.75 11.43 -0.50
CA SER A 106 -15.93 11.65 -1.69
C SER A 106 -15.17 12.97 -1.62
N VAL A 107 -15.83 14.04 -1.21
CA VAL A 107 -15.18 15.35 -1.07
C VAL A 107 -14.35 15.41 0.20
N LYS A 108 -14.92 15.10 1.35
CA LYS A 108 -14.25 15.21 2.67
C LYS A 108 -12.94 14.44 2.76
N TYR A 109 -12.89 13.25 2.16
CA TYR A 109 -11.73 12.35 2.17
C TYR A 109 -11.03 12.26 0.81
N SER A 110 -11.46 13.07 -0.16
CA SER A 110 -10.91 13.07 -1.53
C SER A 110 -10.85 11.67 -2.14
N MET A 111 -11.94 10.91 -2.02
CA MET A 111 -12.08 9.55 -2.52
C MET A 111 -13.07 9.49 -3.68
N PRO A 112 -12.77 8.79 -4.82
CA PRO A 112 -13.74 8.62 -5.90
C PRO A 112 -15.06 8.03 -5.41
N GLU A 113 -16.20 8.59 -5.87
CA GLU A 113 -17.53 8.14 -5.45
C GLU A 113 -17.77 6.65 -5.66
N TRP A 114 -17.23 6.07 -6.74
CA TRP A 114 -17.37 4.65 -7.02
C TRP A 114 -16.67 3.76 -5.97
N ILE A 115 -15.54 4.23 -5.38
CA ILE A 115 -14.85 3.51 -4.29
C ILE A 115 -15.67 3.63 -2.99
N VAL A 116 -16.21 4.81 -2.70
CA VAL A 116 -17.11 4.99 -1.55
C VAL A 116 -18.33 4.08 -1.68
N ASN A 117 -18.93 4.00 -2.87
CA ASN A 117 -20.06 3.10 -3.17
C ASN A 117 -19.69 1.60 -3.02
N LEU A 118 -18.43 1.24 -3.26
CA LEU A 118 -17.94 -0.14 -3.06
C LEU A 118 -17.89 -0.52 -1.56
N TRP A 119 -17.57 0.45 -0.69
CA TRP A 119 -17.34 0.18 0.73
C TRP A 119 -18.55 0.40 1.63
N LEU A 120 -19.40 1.39 1.33
CA LEU A 120 -20.59 1.69 2.14
C LEU A 120 -21.49 0.49 2.41
N PRO A 121 -21.83 -0.37 1.43
CA PRO A 121 -22.65 -1.55 1.66
C PRO A 121 -21.98 -2.62 2.55
N VAL A 122 -20.64 -2.63 2.59
CA VAL A 122 -19.86 -3.63 3.30
C VAL A 122 -19.56 -3.22 4.74
N TYR A 123 -19.16 -1.95 4.93
CA TYR A 123 -18.66 -1.45 6.22
C TYR A 123 -19.65 -0.51 6.92
N GLY A 124 -20.77 -0.15 6.29
CA GLY A 124 -21.69 0.89 6.78
C GLY A 124 -21.05 2.29 6.77
N THR A 125 -21.79 3.27 7.24
CA THR A 125 -21.34 4.67 7.23
C THR A 125 -20.13 4.89 8.15
N GLU A 126 -20.24 4.44 9.41
CA GLU A 126 -19.20 4.62 10.42
C GLU A 126 -17.91 3.87 10.07
N GLY A 127 -18.02 2.61 9.66
CA GLY A 127 -16.86 1.80 9.25
C GLY A 127 -16.17 2.36 8.02
N THR A 128 -16.94 2.83 7.02
CA THR A 128 -16.40 3.49 5.83
C THR A 128 -15.67 4.79 6.19
N GLU A 129 -16.23 5.59 7.10
CA GLU A 129 -15.57 6.82 7.55
C GLU A 129 -14.26 6.54 8.29
N THR A 130 -14.25 5.57 9.20
CA THR A 130 -13.04 5.12 9.92
C THR A 130 -11.95 4.68 8.95
N LEU A 131 -12.30 3.90 7.94
CA LEU A 131 -11.41 3.44 6.90
C LEU A 131 -10.84 4.59 6.06
N LEU A 132 -11.68 5.53 5.63
CA LEU A 132 -11.26 6.71 4.86
C LEU A 132 -10.33 7.62 5.68
N MET A 133 -10.61 7.80 6.97
CA MET A 133 -9.73 8.52 7.89
C MET A 133 -8.39 7.81 8.06
N GLY A 134 -8.42 6.49 8.21
CA GLY A 134 -7.21 5.67 8.34
C GLY A 134 -6.29 5.78 7.12
N LEU A 135 -6.84 5.77 5.91
CA LEU A 135 -6.08 5.94 4.66
C LEU A 135 -5.41 7.31 4.51
N LEU A 136 -5.90 8.33 5.21
CA LEU A 136 -5.30 9.68 5.21
C LEU A 136 -4.29 9.89 6.33
N LYS A 137 -4.19 8.97 7.29
CA LYS A 137 -3.16 9.04 8.34
C LYS A 137 -1.78 8.75 7.75
N ILE A 138 -0.78 9.44 8.28
CA ILE A 138 0.61 9.07 8.06
C ILE A 138 0.89 7.85 8.95
N HIS A 139 1.11 6.71 8.32
CA HIS A 139 1.50 5.51 9.04
C HIS A 139 3.02 5.47 9.19
N PRO A 140 3.55 5.07 10.35
CA PRO A 140 4.98 4.86 10.54
C PRO A 140 5.48 3.76 9.59
N VAL A 141 6.76 3.80 9.26
CA VAL A 141 7.40 2.76 8.45
C VAL A 141 7.65 1.53 9.32
N SER A 142 7.23 0.36 8.87
CA SER A 142 7.49 -0.89 9.59
C SER A 142 8.88 -1.44 9.25
N LEU A 143 9.72 -1.62 10.26
CA LEU A 143 11.03 -2.27 10.18
C LEU A 143 10.91 -3.68 10.76
N ARG A 144 11.11 -4.70 9.93
CA ARG A 144 11.13 -6.09 10.37
C ARG A 144 12.56 -6.54 10.62
N PHE A 145 12.88 -6.79 11.87
CA PHE A 145 14.19 -7.34 12.28
C PHE A 145 14.27 -8.83 11.94
N CYS A 146 15.47 -9.31 11.64
CA CYS A 146 15.72 -10.72 11.35
C CYS A 146 15.33 -11.62 12.53
N LEU A 147 14.73 -12.77 12.24
CA LEU A 147 14.31 -13.72 13.27
C LEU A 147 15.48 -14.35 14.03
N GLU A 148 16.65 -14.44 13.39
CA GLU A 148 17.88 -15.01 13.98
C GLU A 148 18.54 -14.10 15.03
N LEU A 149 18.18 -12.81 15.08
CA LEU A 149 18.72 -11.91 16.09
C LEU A 149 18.28 -12.35 17.48
N SER A 150 19.21 -12.48 18.39
CA SER A 150 18.92 -12.70 19.81
C SER A 150 18.16 -11.50 20.38
N GLU A 151 17.50 -11.68 21.53
CA GLU A 151 16.79 -10.58 22.20
C GLU A 151 17.75 -9.43 22.55
N THR A 152 18.96 -9.75 23.01
CA THR A 152 20.01 -8.78 23.30
C THR A 152 20.43 -8.00 22.06
N ASP A 153 20.66 -8.70 20.94
CA ASP A 153 21.05 -8.04 19.68
C ASP A 153 19.94 -7.15 19.12
N ARG A 154 18.68 -7.55 19.31
CA ARG A 154 17.52 -6.71 18.92
C ARG A 154 17.45 -5.42 19.73
N GLU A 155 17.61 -5.53 21.04
CA GLU A 155 17.59 -4.35 21.91
C GLU A 155 18.77 -3.42 21.65
N ASP A 156 19.97 -3.95 21.40
CA ASP A 156 21.13 -3.15 21.05
C ASP A 156 20.97 -2.47 19.69
N LEU A 157 20.41 -3.18 18.70
CA LEU A 157 20.11 -2.59 17.39
C LEU A 157 19.07 -1.49 17.51
N LYS A 158 18.00 -1.72 18.28
CA LYS A 158 16.96 -0.73 18.57
C LYS A 158 17.55 0.55 19.16
N LYS A 159 18.36 0.43 20.23
CA LYS A 159 19.03 1.58 20.86
C LYS A 159 19.91 2.36 19.88
N LYS A 160 20.65 1.67 19.00
CA LYS A 160 21.47 2.31 17.97
C LYS A 160 20.63 3.09 16.95
N ILE A 161 19.48 2.54 16.53
CA ILE A 161 18.58 3.23 15.63
C ILE A 161 17.93 4.44 16.34
N GLU A 162 17.47 4.28 17.58
CA GLU A 162 16.86 5.38 18.35
C GLU A 162 17.85 6.52 18.63
N ALA A 163 19.14 6.22 18.75
CA ALA A 163 20.19 7.24 18.87
C ALA A 163 20.35 8.15 17.63
N THR A 164 19.77 7.76 16.47
CA THR A 164 19.71 8.60 15.27
C THR A 164 18.53 9.59 15.27
N GLY A 165 17.67 9.57 16.29
CA GLY A 165 16.45 10.37 16.39
C GLY A 165 15.17 9.71 15.88
N VAL A 166 15.27 8.47 15.39
CA VAL A 166 14.11 7.63 15.02
C VAL A 166 13.50 7.05 16.29
N HIS A 167 12.18 7.11 16.41
CA HIS A 167 11.46 6.45 17.51
C HIS A 167 10.92 5.11 17.05
N LEU A 168 11.17 4.04 17.82
CA LEU A 168 10.73 2.67 17.53
C LEU A 168 9.73 2.18 18.57
N SER A 169 8.51 1.85 18.14
CA SER A 169 7.51 1.16 18.96
C SER A 169 7.32 -0.28 18.46
N ALA A 170 7.24 -1.25 19.37
CA ALA A 170 7.04 -2.65 19.00
C ALA A 170 5.62 -2.88 18.50
N HIS A 171 5.48 -3.68 17.43
CA HIS A 171 4.18 -4.11 16.93
C HIS A 171 3.55 -5.15 17.89
N LYS A 172 2.26 -5.04 18.18
CA LYS A 172 1.55 -5.83 19.20
C LYS A 172 1.60 -7.35 18.96
N GLU A 173 1.49 -7.79 17.69
CA GLU A 173 1.40 -9.21 17.34
C GLU A 173 2.73 -9.80 16.81
N LEU A 174 3.71 -8.94 16.50
CA LEU A 174 4.98 -9.32 15.86
C LEU A 174 6.15 -8.71 16.63
N PRO A 175 6.73 -9.41 17.62
CA PRO A 175 7.77 -8.85 18.49
C PRO A 175 9.09 -8.51 17.77
N TYR A 176 9.23 -8.93 16.51
CA TYR A 176 10.37 -8.63 15.64
C TYR A 176 10.05 -7.52 14.61
N VAL A 177 8.88 -6.89 14.71
CA VAL A 177 8.48 -5.75 13.86
C VAL A 177 8.37 -4.50 14.73
N TYR A 178 9.00 -3.43 14.28
CA TYR A 178 8.97 -2.13 14.93
C TYR A 178 8.39 -1.07 13.98
N LEU A 179 7.55 -0.21 14.53
CA LEU A 179 6.99 0.95 13.83
C LEU A 179 7.93 2.13 14.06
N ALA A 180 8.50 2.67 12.98
CA ALA A 180 9.50 3.73 13.00
C ALA A 180 8.87 5.08 12.65
N GLU A 181 8.93 6.01 13.59
CA GLU A 181 8.55 7.41 13.40
C GLU A 181 9.79 8.28 13.21
N ASN A 182 9.64 9.44 12.56
CA ASN A 182 10.72 10.38 12.23
C ASN A 182 11.83 9.78 11.35
N LEU A 183 11.50 8.78 10.54
CA LEU A 183 12.43 8.12 9.63
C LEU A 183 12.51 8.89 8.30
N GLU A 184 13.68 9.47 8.01
CA GLU A 184 13.94 10.17 6.74
C GLU A 184 14.52 9.25 5.67
N ASN A 185 15.54 8.47 6.04
CA ASN A 185 16.25 7.57 5.12
C ASN A 185 16.60 6.25 5.81
N VAL A 186 15.97 5.17 5.37
CA VAL A 186 16.19 3.85 5.94
C VAL A 186 17.61 3.30 5.67
N SER A 187 18.21 3.66 4.52
CA SER A 187 19.53 3.14 4.15
C SER A 187 20.67 3.68 5.01
N GLU A 188 20.43 4.73 5.77
CA GLU A 188 21.41 5.34 6.69
C GLU A 188 21.30 4.78 8.11
N LEU A 189 20.29 3.98 8.40
CA LEU A 189 20.12 3.40 9.72
C LEU A 189 21.15 2.30 10.02
N PRO A 190 21.68 2.27 11.25
CA PRO A 190 22.56 1.17 11.71
C PRO A 190 21.91 -0.19 11.53
N GLY A 191 22.59 -1.13 10.92
CA GLY A 191 22.10 -2.49 10.69
C GLY A 191 21.36 -2.72 9.38
N PHE A 192 21.04 -1.67 8.59
CA PHE A 192 20.38 -1.85 7.31
C PHE A 192 21.31 -2.48 6.25
N ALA A 193 22.50 -1.90 6.07
CA ALA A 193 23.49 -2.44 5.14
C ALA A 193 23.98 -3.83 5.53
N GLU A 194 24.03 -4.13 6.83
CA GLU A 194 24.41 -5.42 7.38
C GLU A 194 23.27 -6.45 7.35
N GLY A 195 22.15 -6.12 6.74
CA GLY A 195 21.01 -7.03 6.58
C GLY A 195 20.31 -7.44 7.88
N LYS A 196 20.45 -6.68 8.98
CA LYS A 196 19.85 -7.01 10.28
C LYS A 196 18.35 -6.76 10.32
N PHE A 197 17.82 -5.96 9.40
CA PHE A 197 16.40 -5.71 9.23
C PHE A 197 16.07 -5.32 7.80
N THR A 198 14.78 -5.34 7.48
CA THR A 198 14.24 -4.87 6.20
C THR A 198 12.99 -4.03 6.41
N VAL A 199 12.64 -3.21 5.43
CA VAL A 199 11.32 -2.53 5.40
C VAL A 199 10.30 -3.53 4.91
N GLN A 200 9.37 -3.88 5.78
CA GLN A 200 8.25 -4.77 5.44
C GLN A 200 7.03 -4.37 6.25
N ASP A 201 5.90 -4.15 5.58
CA ASP A 201 4.66 -3.84 6.28
C ASP A 201 4.26 -4.98 7.22
N ALA A 202 3.77 -4.63 8.41
CA ALA A 202 3.37 -5.60 9.43
C ALA A 202 2.29 -6.55 8.92
N SER A 203 1.36 -6.07 8.07
CA SER A 203 0.32 -6.89 7.45
C SER A 203 0.90 -8.01 6.58
N SER A 204 1.94 -7.69 5.81
CA SER A 204 2.68 -8.64 4.98
C SER A 204 3.41 -9.70 5.83
N ALA A 205 3.98 -9.29 6.96
CA ALA A 205 4.62 -10.22 7.90
C ALA A 205 3.59 -11.10 8.64
N LEU A 206 2.41 -10.56 9.00
CA LEU A 206 1.30 -11.32 9.57
C LEU A 206 0.81 -12.41 8.62
N ALA A 207 0.71 -12.12 7.33
CA ALA A 207 0.33 -13.10 6.31
C ALA A 207 1.32 -14.28 6.26
N VAL A 208 2.62 -14.01 6.20
CA VAL A 208 3.63 -15.09 6.20
C VAL A 208 3.62 -15.88 7.52
N LYS A 209 3.44 -15.22 8.67
CA LYS A 209 3.27 -15.87 9.97
C LYS A 209 2.05 -16.81 9.96
N ALA A 210 0.94 -16.38 9.35
CA ALA A 210 -0.28 -17.17 9.22
C ALA A 210 -0.09 -18.43 8.34
N ALA A 211 0.88 -18.45 7.42
CA ALA A 211 1.19 -19.62 6.61
C ALA A 211 1.73 -20.80 7.44
N LYS A 212 2.19 -20.56 8.67
CA LYS A 212 2.72 -21.58 9.61
C LYS A 212 3.86 -22.40 8.99
N ILE A 213 4.76 -21.75 8.29
CA ILE A 213 5.96 -22.34 7.70
C ILE A 213 6.84 -22.95 8.82
N LYS A 214 7.36 -24.16 8.57
CA LYS A 214 8.20 -24.90 9.51
C LYS A 214 9.64 -24.99 9.01
N PRO A 215 10.61 -25.18 9.92
CA PRO A 215 11.97 -25.56 9.52
C PRO A 215 11.94 -26.82 8.63
N GLY A 216 12.64 -26.75 7.50
CA GLY A 216 12.70 -27.85 6.53
C GLY A 216 11.64 -27.81 5.42
N ASP A 217 10.61 -26.96 5.51
CA ASP A 217 9.59 -26.84 4.46
C ASP A 217 10.19 -26.37 3.14
N PHE A 218 9.63 -26.84 2.04
CA PHE A 218 9.78 -26.24 0.72
C PHE A 218 8.64 -25.25 0.48
N VAL A 219 9.02 -23.98 0.30
CA VAL A 219 8.07 -22.88 0.05
C VAL A 219 8.20 -22.39 -1.39
N MET A 220 7.09 -22.17 -2.08
CA MET A 220 7.05 -21.44 -3.35
C MET A 220 6.36 -20.08 -3.15
N ASP A 221 7.02 -19.00 -3.59
CA ASP A 221 6.47 -17.64 -3.61
C ASP A 221 6.28 -17.22 -5.08
N LEU A 222 5.03 -17.11 -5.55
CA LEU A 222 4.71 -17.02 -6.98
C LEU A 222 4.69 -15.59 -7.53
N CYS A 223 4.56 -14.57 -6.67
CA CYS A 223 4.53 -13.15 -7.06
C CYS A 223 5.40 -12.36 -6.09
N ALA A 224 6.67 -12.70 -6.03
CA ALA A 224 7.53 -12.48 -4.89
C ALA A 224 8.09 -11.05 -4.74
N ALA A 225 8.22 -10.31 -5.85
CA ALA A 225 8.91 -9.01 -5.81
C ALA A 225 8.24 -7.98 -4.87
N PRO A 226 9.03 -7.25 -4.09
CA PRO A 226 10.49 -7.15 -4.06
C PRO A 226 11.20 -8.15 -3.13
N GLY A 227 10.54 -9.23 -2.63
CA GLY A 227 11.17 -10.29 -1.87
C GLY A 227 10.92 -10.29 -0.36
N GLY A 228 10.13 -9.36 0.18
CA GLY A 228 9.92 -9.26 1.62
C GLY A 228 9.29 -10.52 2.24
N LYS A 229 8.29 -11.13 1.58
CA LYS A 229 7.66 -12.39 2.02
C LYS A 229 8.59 -13.57 1.82
N THR A 230 9.29 -13.63 0.69
CA THR A 230 10.33 -14.62 0.40
C THR A 230 11.39 -14.67 1.50
N ILE A 231 11.93 -13.50 1.91
CA ILE A 231 12.97 -13.41 2.95
C ILE A 231 12.43 -13.93 4.28
N LEU A 232 11.23 -13.53 4.67
CA LEU A 232 10.64 -14.00 5.92
C LEU A 232 10.33 -15.51 5.87
N ALA A 233 9.88 -16.03 4.73
CA ALA A 233 9.71 -17.47 4.53
C ALA A 233 11.05 -18.21 4.65
N ALA A 234 12.12 -17.69 4.06
CA ALA A 234 13.47 -18.25 4.17
C ALA A 234 13.99 -18.30 5.61
N GLU A 235 13.65 -17.27 6.42
CA GLU A 235 13.99 -17.27 7.85
C GLU A 235 13.21 -18.34 8.64
N TYR A 236 11.94 -18.61 8.29
CA TYR A 236 11.14 -19.66 8.92
C TYR A 236 11.58 -21.08 8.52
N THR A 237 11.91 -21.29 7.23
CA THR A 237 12.37 -22.62 6.75
C THR A 237 13.73 -23.00 7.29
N LYS A 238 14.53 -22.01 7.73
CA LYS A 238 15.94 -22.17 8.17
C LYS A 238 16.80 -22.84 7.07
N GLU A 239 18.03 -23.22 7.40
CA GLU A 239 18.95 -23.86 6.46
C GLU A 239 18.50 -25.24 5.96
N ALA A 240 17.63 -25.93 6.72
CA ALA A 240 17.11 -27.25 6.35
C ALA A 240 16.05 -27.21 5.25
N GLY A 241 15.41 -26.06 5.05
CA GLY A 241 14.41 -25.86 4.01
C GLY A 241 14.87 -24.90 2.93
N HIS A 242 14.04 -24.70 1.92
CA HIS A 242 14.36 -23.78 0.83
C HIS A 242 13.11 -23.08 0.27
N VAL A 243 13.34 -21.93 -0.36
CA VAL A 243 12.30 -21.14 -1.00
C VAL A 243 12.58 -21.04 -2.49
N LEU A 244 11.58 -21.31 -3.31
CA LEU A 244 11.57 -20.97 -4.73
C LEU A 244 10.75 -19.69 -4.93
N SER A 245 11.44 -18.60 -5.25
CA SER A 245 10.87 -17.28 -5.42
C SER A 245 10.73 -16.95 -6.90
N ARG A 246 9.52 -16.63 -7.35
CA ARG A 246 9.21 -16.37 -8.76
C ARG A 246 8.54 -15.01 -8.93
N ASP A 247 8.87 -14.34 -10.03
CA ASP A 247 8.11 -13.17 -10.52
C ASP A 247 8.22 -13.06 -12.06
N VAL A 248 7.32 -12.29 -12.66
CA VAL A 248 7.07 -12.28 -14.11
C VAL A 248 8.18 -11.66 -14.95
N SER A 249 9.13 -10.92 -14.39
CA SER A 249 10.15 -10.22 -15.17
C SER A 249 11.54 -10.19 -14.51
N GLU A 250 12.58 -10.09 -15.33
CA GLU A 250 13.97 -9.94 -14.89
C GLU A 250 14.16 -8.73 -13.97
N TYR A 251 13.50 -7.59 -14.27
CA TYR A 251 13.55 -6.41 -13.42
C TYR A 251 13.05 -6.71 -12.00
N LYS A 252 11.95 -7.43 -11.88
CA LYS A 252 11.37 -7.78 -10.57
C LYS A 252 12.21 -8.82 -9.83
N THR A 253 12.73 -9.82 -10.53
CA THR A 253 13.61 -10.82 -9.91
C THR A 253 14.94 -10.22 -9.50
N ALA A 254 15.47 -9.22 -10.20
CA ALA A 254 16.66 -8.48 -9.78
C ALA A 254 16.45 -7.76 -8.42
N LEU A 255 15.27 -7.18 -8.17
CA LEU A 255 14.94 -6.57 -6.87
C LEU A 255 14.91 -7.63 -5.74
N ILE A 256 14.46 -8.85 -6.03
CA ILE A 256 14.47 -9.95 -5.06
C ILE A 256 15.93 -10.31 -4.74
N LEU A 257 16.77 -10.51 -5.76
CA LEU A 257 18.17 -10.88 -5.60
C LEU A 257 18.95 -9.84 -4.80
N GLU A 258 18.77 -8.54 -5.09
CA GLU A 258 19.37 -7.44 -4.33
C GLU A 258 19.03 -7.52 -2.85
N ASN A 259 17.77 -7.74 -2.52
CA ASN A 259 17.33 -7.86 -1.13
C ASN A 259 17.84 -9.15 -0.46
N LEU A 260 17.88 -10.28 -1.17
CA LEU A 260 18.44 -11.53 -0.65
C LEU A 260 19.93 -11.41 -0.33
N GLU A 261 20.70 -10.78 -1.22
CA GLU A 261 22.13 -10.51 -1.01
C GLU A 261 22.35 -9.66 0.23
N ARG A 262 21.64 -8.51 0.33
CA ARG A 262 21.72 -7.62 1.49
C ARG A 262 21.33 -8.31 2.80
N MET A 263 20.32 -9.19 2.76
CA MET A 263 19.81 -9.92 3.93
C MET A 263 20.53 -11.26 4.17
N HIS A 264 21.56 -11.56 3.39
CA HIS A 264 22.39 -12.80 3.49
C HIS A 264 21.55 -14.09 3.44
N ARG A 265 20.55 -14.16 2.52
CA ARG A 265 19.70 -15.36 2.37
C ARG A 265 20.22 -16.25 1.26
N THR A 266 20.70 -17.44 1.62
CA THR A 266 21.31 -18.41 0.69
C THR A 266 20.41 -19.59 0.34
N ASN A 267 19.35 -19.81 1.12
CA ASN A 267 18.39 -20.90 0.94
C ASN A 267 17.22 -20.54 0.01
N VAL A 268 17.42 -19.57 -0.89
CA VAL A 268 16.41 -19.08 -1.85
C VAL A 268 16.94 -19.22 -3.27
N LYS A 269 16.13 -19.86 -4.13
CA LYS A 269 16.32 -19.85 -5.58
C LYS A 269 15.34 -18.84 -6.20
N VAL A 270 15.82 -18.01 -7.13
CA VAL A 270 14.98 -17.00 -7.82
C VAL A 270 14.87 -17.37 -9.28
N GLU A 271 13.66 -17.34 -9.84
CA GLU A 271 13.37 -17.63 -11.24
C GLU A 271 12.42 -16.60 -11.82
N VAL A 272 12.62 -16.23 -13.10
CA VAL A 272 11.61 -15.50 -13.87
C VAL A 272 10.56 -16.53 -14.33
N HIS A 273 9.30 -16.33 -13.89
CA HIS A 273 8.20 -17.21 -14.26
C HIS A 273 6.87 -16.43 -14.19
N ASP A 274 6.05 -16.60 -15.23
CA ASP A 274 4.69 -16.07 -15.23
C ASP A 274 3.77 -17.00 -14.38
N ALA A 275 3.25 -16.47 -13.30
CA ALA A 275 2.42 -17.22 -12.37
C ALA A 275 1.10 -17.75 -12.97
N THR A 276 0.69 -17.25 -14.15
CA THR A 276 -0.46 -17.76 -14.90
C THR A 276 -0.14 -19.03 -15.70
N VAL A 277 1.15 -19.36 -15.88
CA VAL A 277 1.61 -20.54 -16.62
C VAL A 277 1.93 -21.67 -15.65
N TYR A 278 1.27 -22.79 -15.83
CA TYR A 278 1.50 -23.98 -15.01
C TYR A 278 2.84 -24.65 -15.33
N ASP A 279 3.61 -24.97 -14.29
CA ASP A 279 4.87 -25.69 -14.36
C ASP A 279 4.68 -27.13 -13.81
N ALA A 280 4.56 -28.10 -14.71
CA ALA A 280 4.29 -29.49 -14.35
C ALA A 280 5.40 -30.15 -13.52
N GLU A 281 6.64 -29.67 -13.62
CA GLU A 281 7.77 -30.20 -12.82
C GLU A 281 7.62 -29.88 -11.32
N ARG A 282 6.76 -28.95 -10.99
CA ARG A 282 6.51 -28.48 -9.60
C ARG A 282 5.19 -28.99 -9.02
N GLU A 283 4.47 -29.84 -9.74
CA GLU A 283 3.18 -30.38 -9.24
C GLU A 283 3.36 -31.07 -7.88
N ALA A 284 2.50 -30.71 -6.93
CA ALA A 284 2.47 -31.25 -5.57
C ALA A 284 3.83 -31.32 -4.86
N SER A 285 4.70 -30.31 -5.10
CA SER A 285 6.07 -30.29 -4.57
C SER A 285 6.22 -29.42 -3.33
N ALA A 286 5.40 -28.37 -3.15
CA ALA A 286 5.58 -27.40 -2.08
C ALA A 286 4.75 -27.74 -0.82
N ASP A 287 5.36 -27.59 0.35
CA ASP A 287 4.66 -27.67 1.64
C ASP A 287 3.80 -26.42 1.85
N VAL A 288 4.30 -25.26 1.39
CA VAL A 288 3.60 -23.97 1.43
C VAL A 288 3.75 -23.24 0.10
N VAL A 289 2.65 -22.74 -0.45
CA VAL A 289 2.65 -21.83 -1.60
C VAL A 289 2.14 -20.45 -1.15
N LEU A 290 2.94 -19.43 -1.35
CA LEU A 290 2.58 -18.03 -1.12
C LEU A 290 2.08 -17.43 -2.44
N MET A 291 0.86 -16.92 -2.43
CA MET A 291 0.24 -16.21 -3.55
C MET A 291 -0.14 -14.79 -3.11
N ASP A 292 0.86 -13.89 -3.05
CA ASP A 292 0.63 -12.46 -2.88
C ASP A 292 0.33 -11.85 -4.25
N VAL A 293 -0.90 -12.05 -4.70
CA VAL A 293 -1.26 -11.81 -6.10
C VAL A 293 -1.35 -10.33 -6.43
N PRO A 294 -1.09 -9.93 -7.71
CA PRO A 294 -1.39 -8.60 -8.18
C PRO A 294 -2.85 -8.21 -7.85
N CYS A 295 -3.05 -7.03 -7.30
CA CYS A 295 -4.37 -6.59 -6.84
C CYS A 295 -4.59 -5.10 -7.12
N SER A 296 -5.80 -4.60 -6.86
CA SER A 296 -6.15 -3.19 -7.04
C SER A 296 -5.34 -2.22 -6.17
N GLY A 297 -4.77 -2.71 -5.06
CA GLY A 297 -3.99 -1.88 -4.15
C GLY A 297 -4.80 -0.87 -3.34
N LEU A 298 -6.13 -1.03 -3.26
CA LEU A 298 -7.00 -0.09 -2.53
C LEU A 298 -6.72 -0.05 -1.02
N GLY A 299 -5.96 -1.00 -0.48
CA GLY A 299 -5.54 -1.01 0.92
C GLY A 299 -4.30 -0.14 1.20
N VAL A 300 -3.49 0.17 0.17
CA VAL A 300 -2.21 0.88 0.34
C VAL A 300 -2.24 2.31 -0.22
N MET A 301 -3.42 2.88 -0.42
CA MET A 301 -3.60 4.24 -0.94
C MET A 301 -3.01 5.33 -0.04
N GLY A 302 -2.85 5.08 1.25
CA GLY A 302 -2.15 5.98 2.16
C GLY A 302 -0.66 6.18 1.78
N LYS A 303 -0.02 5.15 1.26
CA LYS A 303 1.37 5.16 0.77
C LYS A 303 1.47 5.47 -0.73
N LYS A 304 0.53 4.97 -1.54
CA LYS A 304 0.47 5.13 -3.01
C LYS A 304 -0.77 5.94 -3.39
N ARG A 305 -0.71 7.25 -3.18
CA ARG A 305 -1.84 8.19 -3.21
C ARG A 305 -2.53 8.34 -4.56
N ASP A 306 -1.85 7.95 -5.64
CA ASP A 306 -2.35 8.01 -7.02
C ASP A 306 -3.16 6.78 -7.45
N ILE A 307 -3.12 5.68 -6.71
CA ILE A 307 -3.85 4.44 -7.03
C ILE A 307 -5.34 4.71 -7.26
N LYS A 308 -5.98 5.48 -6.38
CA LYS A 308 -7.42 5.79 -6.47
C LYS A 308 -7.85 6.50 -7.78
N TYR A 309 -6.89 7.07 -8.52
CA TYR A 309 -7.15 7.73 -9.82
C TYR A 309 -6.77 6.85 -11.01
N ARG A 310 -6.04 5.76 -10.79
CA ARG A 310 -5.62 4.81 -11.83
C ARG A 310 -6.55 3.61 -11.91
N VAL A 311 -7.03 3.15 -10.77
CA VAL A 311 -7.96 2.02 -10.70
C VAL A 311 -9.33 2.47 -11.21
N THR A 312 -9.94 1.62 -12.02
CA THR A 312 -11.29 1.81 -12.56
C THR A 312 -12.14 0.55 -12.32
N PRO A 313 -13.48 0.62 -12.35
CA PRO A 313 -14.32 -0.56 -12.23
C PRO A 313 -14.01 -1.64 -13.28
N GLU A 314 -13.66 -1.25 -14.51
CA GLU A 314 -13.25 -2.16 -15.58
C GLU A 314 -11.90 -2.81 -15.27
N GLY A 315 -10.94 -2.02 -14.75
CA GLY A 315 -9.63 -2.49 -14.30
C GLY A 315 -9.73 -3.54 -13.18
N LEU A 316 -10.71 -3.39 -12.27
CA LEU A 316 -10.96 -4.39 -11.22
C LEU A 316 -11.34 -5.76 -11.79
N LYS A 317 -12.16 -5.79 -12.85
CA LYS A 317 -12.54 -7.05 -13.51
C LYS A 317 -11.32 -7.75 -14.12
N SER A 318 -10.44 -7.01 -14.79
CA SER A 318 -9.22 -7.57 -15.38
C SER A 318 -8.25 -8.10 -14.33
N ILE A 319 -8.10 -7.39 -13.21
CA ILE A 319 -7.27 -7.84 -12.08
C ILE A 319 -7.84 -9.12 -11.47
N HIS A 320 -9.15 -9.19 -11.28
CA HIS A 320 -9.82 -10.35 -10.72
C HIS A 320 -9.66 -11.60 -11.61
N GLU A 321 -9.75 -11.42 -12.94
CA GLU A 321 -9.48 -12.49 -13.90
C GLU A 321 -8.03 -12.96 -13.81
N LEU A 322 -7.07 -12.05 -13.75
CA LEU A 322 -5.64 -12.39 -13.56
C LEU A 322 -5.40 -13.18 -12.26
N GLN A 323 -6.04 -12.77 -11.16
CA GLN A 323 -5.94 -13.48 -9.89
C GLN A 323 -6.45 -14.92 -9.99
N ARG A 324 -7.58 -15.14 -10.69
CA ARG A 324 -8.11 -16.49 -10.95
C ARG A 324 -7.12 -17.33 -11.76
N GLN A 325 -6.55 -16.79 -12.83
CA GLN A 325 -5.56 -17.50 -13.65
C GLN A 325 -4.34 -17.93 -12.84
N ILE A 326 -3.83 -17.04 -11.97
CA ILE A 326 -2.71 -17.33 -11.08
C ILE A 326 -3.07 -18.48 -10.12
N VAL A 327 -4.25 -18.44 -9.51
CA VAL A 327 -4.71 -19.50 -8.61
C VAL A 327 -4.91 -20.81 -9.37
N GLU A 328 -5.49 -20.79 -10.58
CA GLU A 328 -5.71 -21.99 -11.42
C GLU A 328 -4.42 -22.70 -11.82
N ALA A 329 -3.34 -21.95 -12.04
CA ALA A 329 -2.02 -22.51 -12.28
C ALA A 329 -1.36 -23.00 -10.97
N GLY A 330 -1.34 -22.14 -9.96
CA GLY A 330 -0.48 -22.29 -8.78
C GLY A 330 -1.00 -23.23 -7.70
N TRP A 331 -2.32 -23.46 -7.60
CA TRP A 331 -2.87 -24.35 -6.55
C TRP A 331 -2.31 -25.79 -6.63
N ARG A 332 -1.95 -26.24 -7.82
CA ARG A 332 -1.41 -27.59 -8.08
C ARG A 332 -0.04 -27.83 -7.45
N TYR A 333 0.72 -26.76 -7.18
CA TYR A 333 2.04 -26.88 -6.56
C TYR A 333 1.99 -27.28 -5.09
N VAL A 334 0.86 -27.03 -4.41
CA VAL A 334 0.67 -27.38 -3.00
C VAL A 334 0.58 -28.90 -2.85
N LYS A 335 1.36 -29.52 -1.99
CA LYS A 335 1.24 -30.94 -1.63
C LYS A 335 -0.15 -31.26 -1.04
N PRO A 336 -0.66 -32.48 -1.14
CA PRO A 336 -1.76 -32.95 -0.27
C PRO A 336 -1.41 -32.68 1.20
N GLY A 337 -2.31 -32.07 1.96
CA GLY A 337 -2.06 -31.60 3.33
C GLY A 337 -1.21 -30.34 3.46
N GLY A 338 -0.67 -29.80 2.36
CA GLY A 338 0.08 -28.54 2.33
C GLY A 338 -0.80 -27.28 2.44
N VAL A 339 -0.18 -26.13 2.48
CA VAL A 339 -0.83 -24.82 2.67
C VAL A 339 -0.73 -23.97 1.43
N LEU A 340 -1.84 -23.36 1.03
CA LEU A 340 -1.92 -22.20 0.17
C LEU A 340 -2.17 -20.97 1.02
N LEU A 341 -1.29 -19.99 0.98
CA LEU A 341 -1.52 -18.66 1.53
C LEU A 341 -1.87 -17.72 0.37
N TYR A 342 -3.12 -17.35 0.26
CA TYR A 342 -3.60 -16.31 -0.65
C TYR A 342 -3.57 -14.96 0.05
N SER A 343 -3.01 -13.92 -0.57
CA SER A 343 -2.97 -12.57 0.01
C SER A 343 -3.03 -11.45 -1.02
N THR A 344 -3.54 -10.29 -0.58
CA THR A 344 -3.67 -9.07 -1.38
C THR A 344 -3.45 -7.82 -0.52
N CYS A 345 -2.92 -6.76 -1.11
CA CYS A 345 -2.84 -5.43 -0.47
C CYS A 345 -4.09 -4.57 -0.78
N THR A 346 -5.28 -5.17 -0.77
CA THR A 346 -6.54 -4.47 -1.01
C THR A 346 -7.58 -4.75 0.08
N ILE A 347 -8.63 -3.94 0.08
CA ILE A 347 -9.81 -4.10 0.95
C ILE A 347 -11.08 -4.33 0.14
N ASN A 348 -10.93 -4.78 -1.10
CA ASN A 348 -12.02 -5.14 -1.99
C ASN A 348 -12.45 -6.58 -1.74
N ARG A 349 -13.70 -6.78 -1.33
CA ARG A 349 -14.25 -8.09 -0.99
C ARG A 349 -14.21 -9.09 -2.16
N GLU A 350 -14.37 -8.61 -3.40
CA GLU A 350 -14.31 -9.46 -4.59
C GLU A 350 -12.92 -10.09 -4.80
N GLU A 351 -11.87 -9.34 -4.48
CA GLU A 351 -10.48 -9.81 -4.56
C GLU A 351 -10.07 -10.64 -3.33
N ASN A 352 -10.84 -10.59 -2.24
CA ASN A 352 -10.49 -11.13 -0.93
C ASN A 352 -11.41 -12.31 -0.56
N GLN A 353 -12.44 -12.08 0.26
CA GLN A 353 -13.32 -13.15 0.77
C GLN A 353 -14.02 -13.95 -0.33
N ASN A 354 -14.46 -13.27 -1.40
CA ASN A 354 -15.12 -13.96 -2.52
C ASN A 354 -14.14 -14.83 -3.29
N MET A 355 -12.87 -14.41 -3.40
CA MET A 355 -11.82 -15.24 -4.00
C MET A 355 -11.48 -16.45 -3.13
N ALA A 356 -11.35 -16.29 -1.81
CA ALA A 356 -11.12 -17.41 -0.89
C ALA A 356 -12.28 -18.43 -0.92
N ALA A 357 -13.51 -17.95 -0.97
CA ALA A 357 -14.69 -18.80 -1.12
C ALA A 357 -14.65 -19.57 -2.45
N TRP A 358 -14.36 -18.90 -3.56
CA TRP A 358 -14.22 -19.51 -4.88
C TRP A 358 -13.11 -20.57 -4.92
N ILE A 359 -11.97 -20.33 -4.24
CA ILE A 359 -10.89 -21.32 -4.15
C ILE A 359 -11.37 -22.59 -3.44
N THR A 360 -12.10 -22.45 -2.34
CA THR A 360 -12.61 -23.61 -1.58
C THR A 360 -13.73 -24.38 -2.29
N GLU A 361 -14.49 -23.68 -3.14
CA GLU A 361 -15.55 -24.29 -3.95
C GLU A 361 -14.97 -25.07 -5.16
N LYS A 362 -13.98 -24.47 -5.84
CA LYS A 362 -13.45 -25.00 -7.12
C LYS A 362 -12.33 -26.02 -6.94
N PHE A 363 -11.55 -25.94 -5.87
CA PHE A 363 -10.35 -26.73 -5.65
C PHE A 363 -10.40 -27.47 -4.31
N PRO A 364 -9.59 -28.52 -4.11
CA PRO A 364 -9.64 -29.36 -2.91
C PRO A 364 -9.01 -28.67 -1.69
N PHE A 365 -9.51 -27.51 -1.31
CA PHE A 365 -9.03 -26.75 -0.16
C PHE A 365 -10.10 -26.59 0.92
N VAL A 366 -9.62 -26.39 2.16
CA VAL A 366 -10.42 -25.97 3.31
C VAL A 366 -9.82 -24.65 3.81
N LEU A 367 -10.66 -23.66 4.02
CA LEU A 367 -10.25 -22.40 4.66
C LEU A 367 -10.05 -22.64 6.16
N GLU A 368 -8.82 -22.43 6.65
CA GLU A 368 -8.46 -22.59 8.06
C GLU A 368 -8.44 -21.26 8.81
N GLU A 369 -8.06 -20.17 8.12
CA GLU A 369 -7.94 -18.84 8.69
C GLU A 369 -8.04 -17.79 7.59
N GLU A 370 -8.80 -16.74 7.83
CA GLU A 370 -8.76 -15.54 7.00
C GLU A 370 -8.80 -14.28 7.88
N ARG A 371 -8.16 -13.23 7.40
CA ARG A 371 -8.17 -11.94 8.09
C ARG A 371 -8.14 -10.79 7.09
N GLN A 372 -9.07 -9.84 7.25
CA GLN A 372 -9.04 -8.54 6.60
C GLN A 372 -8.49 -7.53 7.60
N LEU A 373 -7.38 -6.91 7.28
CA LEU A 373 -6.81 -5.78 8.01
C LEU A 373 -7.29 -4.48 7.37
N LEU A 374 -7.73 -3.53 8.20
CA LEU A 374 -8.35 -2.29 7.75
C LEU A 374 -7.58 -1.06 8.26
N PRO A 375 -7.23 -0.11 7.39
CA PRO A 375 -6.69 1.18 7.81
C PRO A 375 -7.62 1.88 8.81
N GLY A 376 -7.04 2.45 9.86
CA GLY A 376 -7.80 3.13 10.91
C GLY A 376 -8.29 2.24 12.04
N THR A 377 -8.40 0.93 11.82
CA THR A 377 -8.73 -0.08 12.84
C THR A 377 -7.49 -0.86 13.25
N ASP A 378 -6.75 -1.35 12.27
CA ASP A 378 -5.48 -2.03 12.48
C ASP A 378 -4.32 -1.03 12.33
N GLU A 379 -3.18 -1.31 12.99
CA GLU A 379 -1.97 -0.49 12.91
C GLU A 379 -1.14 -0.84 11.65
N THR A 380 -1.82 -1.15 10.53
CA THR A 380 -1.24 -1.63 9.28
C THR A 380 -1.93 -0.98 8.09
N ASP A 381 -1.38 -1.19 6.90
CA ASP A 381 -2.10 -0.96 5.65
C ASP A 381 -3.33 -1.89 5.54
N GLY A 382 -4.25 -1.55 4.64
CA GLY A 382 -5.33 -2.47 4.27
C GLY A 382 -4.77 -3.69 3.55
N PHE A 383 -5.01 -4.86 4.11
CA PHE A 383 -4.45 -6.11 3.63
C PHE A 383 -5.39 -7.26 3.90
N TYR A 384 -5.34 -8.28 3.08
CA TYR A 384 -6.09 -9.52 3.29
C TYR A 384 -5.18 -10.72 3.14
N PHE A 385 -5.42 -11.74 3.95
CA PHE A 385 -4.86 -13.07 3.74
C PHE A 385 -5.85 -14.16 4.11
N ALA A 386 -5.75 -15.28 3.40
CA ALA A 386 -6.45 -16.53 3.68
C ALA A 386 -5.46 -17.69 3.64
N ARG A 387 -5.42 -18.47 4.73
CA ARG A 387 -4.70 -19.74 4.80
C ARG A 387 -5.66 -20.87 4.47
N LEU A 388 -5.37 -21.56 3.37
CA LEU A 388 -6.15 -22.68 2.89
C LEU A 388 -5.32 -23.96 2.93
N ARG A 389 -5.89 -25.04 3.47
CA ARG A 389 -5.24 -26.35 3.51
C ARG A 389 -5.74 -27.22 2.38
N ARG A 390 -4.80 -27.81 1.59
CA ARG A 390 -5.15 -28.79 0.58
C ARG A 390 -5.61 -30.10 1.27
N ARG A 391 -6.77 -30.63 0.86
CA ARG A 391 -7.25 -31.94 1.33
C ARG A 391 -6.29 -33.04 0.92
N THR A 392 -6.14 -34.06 1.78
CA THR A 392 -5.33 -35.26 1.51
C THR A 392 -5.99 -36.19 0.51
#